data_590b016f07ce37189601ab0f33859271
#
_entry.id   590b016f07ce37189601ab0f33859271
#
_cell.length_a   1.000
_cell.length_b   1.000
_cell.length_c   1.000
_cell.angle_alpha   90.00
_cell.angle_beta   90.00
_cell.angle_gamma   90.00
#
_symmetry.space_group_name_H-M   'P 1'
#
loop_
_entity.id
_entity.type
_entity.pdbx_description
1 polymer ?
#
loop_
_entity_poly.entity_id
_entity_poly.type
_entity_poly.pdbx_seq_one_letter_code
_entity_poly.pdbx_strand_id
1 'polypeptide(L)'
;SKGSVANDDDATGDGQGNNANVRVAQAQALLDHMDKQDDWQELPTFLVGDFNAYTMENALNTLRGNGYTLVHHEKDFPQESYQFNGQLGSLDHVFANEAAMALVQDSAVWNINGDESAAFEYSRRNYNVTDFHTSGPWAASDHDPALVGITFPDASTPQPSGTPSVEPSASVSTPSLRAYSG
;
A
#
# COMPACT_ATOMS: atom_id res chain seq x y z
N SER A 1 -8.78 -13.95 0.20
CA SER A 1 -8.22 -14.13 1.55
C SER A 1 -7.50 -15.47 1.68
N LYS A 2 -6.40 -15.49 2.46
CA LYS A 2 -5.64 -16.72 2.77
C LYS A 2 -6.14 -17.42 4.04
N GLY A 3 -7.05 -16.83 4.77
CA GLY A 3 -7.52 -17.33 6.06
C GLY A 3 -8.32 -18.62 5.95
N SER A 4 -9.62 -18.49 5.74
CA SER A 4 -10.51 -19.67 5.65
C SER A 4 -10.42 -20.31 4.27
N VAL A 5 -10.37 -21.63 4.23
CA VAL A 5 -10.40 -22.39 2.97
C VAL A 5 -11.81 -22.38 2.37
N ALA A 6 -11.87 -22.15 1.08
CA ALA A 6 -13.12 -22.23 0.30
C ALA A 6 -12.98 -23.30 -0.78
N ASN A 7 -14.02 -24.13 -0.93
CA ASN A 7 -14.11 -25.11 -2.02
C ASN A 7 -12.91 -26.08 -2.10
N ASP A 8 -12.42 -26.55 -0.95
CA ASP A 8 -11.30 -27.49 -0.84
C ASP A 8 -9.97 -26.96 -1.51
N ASP A 9 -9.81 -25.63 -1.57
CA ASP A 9 -8.62 -24.95 -2.11
C ASP A 9 -7.57 -24.74 -1.01
N ASP A 10 -7.15 -25.85 -0.40
CA ASP A 10 -6.14 -25.88 0.67
C ASP A 10 -4.73 -25.63 0.14
N ALA A 11 -3.88 -25.09 0.99
CA ALA A 11 -2.45 -24.95 0.70
C ALA A 11 -1.79 -26.31 0.48
N THR A 12 -1.09 -26.47 -0.64
CA THR A 12 -0.40 -27.72 -1.02
C THR A 12 1.09 -27.72 -0.68
N GLY A 13 1.57 -26.67 -0.02
CA GLY A 13 2.98 -26.52 0.34
C GLY A 13 3.87 -26.04 -0.80
N ASP A 14 3.31 -25.61 -1.90
CA ASP A 14 3.97 -25.08 -3.09
C ASP A 14 4.23 -23.56 -3.05
N GLY A 15 3.98 -22.92 -1.90
CA GLY A 15 4.11 -21.47 -1.71
C GLY A 15 2.91 -20.65 -2.11
N GLN A 16 1.83 -21.26 -2.65
CA GLN A 16 0.64 -20.52 -3.09
C GLN A 16 -0.33 -20.16 -1.94
N GLY A 17 -0.29 -20.91 -0.86
CA GLY A 17 -1.19 -20.74 0.29
C GLY A 17 -2.62 -21.18 0.01
N ASN A 18 -3.51 -21.02 1.01
CA ASN A 18 -4.93 -21.34 0.89
C ASN A 18 -5.63 -20.47 -0.15
N ASN A 19 -6.66 -21.00 -0.79
CA ASN A 19 -7.49 -20.29 -1.78
C ASN A 19 -6.70 -19.78 -3.01
N ALA A 20 -5.64 -20.46 -3.40
CA ALA A 20 -4.80 -20.05 -4.53
C ALA A 20 -5.56 -20.03 -5.85
N ASN A 21 -6.36 -21.07 -6.12
CA ASN A 21 -7.19 -21.15 -7.33
C ASN A 21 -8.29 -20.09 -7.37
N VAL A 22 -8.87 -19.77 -6.21
CA VAL A 22 -9.86 -18.69 -6.08
C VAL A 22 -9.22 -17.36 -6.44
N ARG A 23 -8.01 -17.05 -5.94
CA ARG A 23 -7.30 -15.82 -6.27
C ARG A 23 -6.90 -15.73 -7.74
N VAL A 24 -6.48 -16.84 -8.35
CA VAL A 24 -6.23 -16.90 -9.79
C VAL A 24 -7.50 -16.60 -10.58
N ALA A 25 -8.64 -17.21 -10.18
CA ALA A 25 -9.92 -16.94 -10.82
C ALA A 25 -10.37 -15.48 -10.66
N GLN A 26 -10.10 -14.86 -9.52
CA GLN A 26 -10.37 -13.43 -9.29
C GLN A 26 -9.49 -12.54 -10.18
N ALA A 27 -8.19 -12.86 -10.31
CA ALA A 27 -7.29 -12.15 -11.23
C ALA A 27 -7.76 -12.25 -12.66
N GLN A 28 -8.19 -13.45 -13.11
CA GLN A 28 -8.75 -13.65 -14.45
C GLN A 28 -10.05 -12.87 -14.64
N ALA A 29 -10.94 -12.88 -13.66
CA ALA A 29 -12.20 -12.13 -13.73
C ALA A 29 -11.97 -10.60 -13.81
N LEU A 30 -10.93 -10.09 -13.14
CA LEU A 30 -10.51 -8.70 -13.26
C LEU A 30 -10.06 -8.40 -14.70
N LEU A 31 -9.20 -9.23 -15.29
CA LEU A 31 -8.74 -9.10 -16.67
C LEU A 31 -9.90 -9.16 -17.66
N ASP A 32 -10.80 -10.14 -17.51
CA ASP A 32 -12.00 -10.27 -18.34
C ASP A 32 -12.94 -9.05 -18.21
N HIS A 33 -12.94 -8.39 -17.07
CA HIS A 33 -13.67 -7.13 -16.88
C HIS A 33 -12.99 -5.97 -17.63
N MET A 34 -11.67 -5.86 -17.51
CA MET A 34 -10.89 -4.83 -18.19
C MET A 34 -11.00 -4.95 -19.71
N ASP A 35 -10.95 -6.17 -20.24
CA ASP A 35 -11.04 -6.44 -21.67
C ASP A 35 -12.40 -6.04 -22.29
N LYS A 36 -13.44 -5.93 -21.46
CA LYS A 36 -14.77 -5.48 -21.91
C LYS A 36 -14.93 -3.96 -21.92
N GLN A 37 -13.92 -3.24 -21.47
CA GLN A 37 -13.95 -1.77 -21.41
C GLN A 37 -13.20 -1.22 -22.62
N ASP A 38 -13.90 -1.14 -23.77
CA ASP A 38 -13.29 -0.69 -25.05
C ASP A 38 -12.58 0.68 -24.90
N ASP A 39 -13.15 1.58 -24.11
CA ASP A 39 -12.60 2.92 -23.87
C ASP A 39 -11.30 2.93 -23.04
N TRP A 40 -10.95 1.80 -22.40
CA TRP A 40 -9.77 1.72 -21.51
C TRP A 40 -8.56 1.05 -22.16
N GLN A 41 -8.73 0.42 -23.29
CA GLN A 41 -7.69 -0.41 -23.93
C GLN A 41 -6.38 0.34 -24.20
N GLU A 42 -6.49 1.61 -24.61
CA GLU A 42 -5.35 2.45 -24.96
C GLU A 42 -4.92 3.37 -23.78
N LEU A 43 -5.66 3.34 -22.66
CA LEU A 43 -5.39 4.25 -21.55
C LEU A 43 -4.31 3.71 -20.60
N PRO A 44 -3.49 4.60 -19.99
CA PRO A 44 -2.66 4.24 -18.88
C PRO A 44 -3.51 3.67 -17.73
N THR A 45 -3.30 2.39 -17.44
CA THR A 45 -4.11 1.67 -16.46
C THR A 45 -3.25 1.08 -15.37
N PHE A 46 -3.62 1.39 -14.11
CA PHE A 46 -3.03 0.82 -12.92
C PHE A 46 -4.04 -0.10 -12.21
N LEU A 47 -3.59 -1.27 -11.77
CA LEU A 47 -4.32 -2.16 -10.89
C LEU A 47 -3.66 -2.05 -9.50
N VAL A 48 -4.41 -1.58 -8.51
CA VAL A 48 -3.86 -1.26 -7.19
C VAL A 48 -4.68 -1.88 -6.07
N GLY A 49 -4.02 -2.38 -5.04
CA GLY A 49 -4.69 -2.86 -3.83
C GLY A 49 -3.98 -4.00 -3.12
N ASP A 50 -4.62 -4.47 -2.05
CA ASP A 50 -4.29 -5.73 -1.40
C ASP A 50 -4.83 -6.90 -2.25
N PHE A 51 -3.92 -7.63 -2.90
CA PHE A 51 -4.26 -8.79 -3.72
C PHE A 51 -4.38 -10.07 -2.88
N ASN A 52 -4.08 -10.01 -1.59
CA ASN A 52 -3.98 -11.18 -0.73
C ASN A 52 -3.10 -12.30 -1.32
N ALA A 53 -2.12 -11.94 -2.12
CA ALA A 53 -1.19 -12.83 -2.80
C ALA A 53 0.23 -12.26 -2.73
N TYR A 54 1.18 -13.08 -2.32
CA TYR A 54 2.58 -12.68 -2.33
C TYR A 54 3.13 -12.58 -3.75
N THR A 55 4.18 -11.81 -3.91
CA THR A 55 4.76 -11.39 -5.21
C THR A 55 4.91 -12.51 -6.24
N MET A 56 5.22 -13.73 -5.83
CA MET A 56 5.46 -14.87 -6.72
C MET A 56 4.26 -15.81 -6.88
N GLU A 57 3.13 -15.49 -6.26
CA GLU A 57 1.94 -16.35 -6.38
C GLU A 57 1.29 -16.27 -7.76
N ASN A 58 0.60 -17.35 -8.13
CA ASN A 58 0.01 -17.54 -9.46
C ASN A 58 -1.04 -16.47 -9.81
N ALA A 59 -1.76 -15.93 -8.85
CA ALA A 59 -2.69 -14.83 -9.09
C ALA A 59 -1.99 -13.61 -9.71
N LEU A 60 -0.80 -13.24 -9.18
CA LEU A 60 -0.01 -12.14 -9.72
C LEU A 60 0.70 -12.51 -11.02
N ASN A 61 1.10 -13.78 -11.18
CA ASN A 61 1.64 -14.28 -12.45
C ASN A 61 0.59 -14.25 -13.56
N THR A 62 -0.69 -14.43 -13.23
CA THR A 62 -1.81 -14.27 -14.18
C THR A 62 -1.86 -12.85 -14.72
N LEU A 63 -1.72 -11.83 -13.86
CA LEU A 63 -1.67 -10.43 -14.29
C LEU A 63 -0.45 -10.17 -15.18
N ARG A 64 0.75 -10.64 -14.77
CA ARG A 64 1.98 -10.49 -15.57
C ARG A 64 1.88 -11.14 -16.94
N GLY A 65 1.27 -12.32 -17.01
CA GLY A 65 1.05 -13.03 -18.28
C GLY A 65 0.07 -12.35 -19.24
N ASN A 66 -0.67 -11.35 -18.75
CA ASN A 66 -1.67 -10.61 -19.50
C ASN A 66 -1.33 -9.10 -19.66
N GLY A 67 -0.04 -8.78 -19.70
CA GLY A 67 0.43 -7.44 -20.09
C GLY A 67 0.53 -6.42 -18.95
N TYR A 68 0.36 -6.83 -17.69
CA TYR A 68 0.56 -5.95 -16.55
C TYR A 68 1.91 -6.18 -15.89
N THR A 69 2.68 -5.14 -15.76
CA THR A 69 3.99 -5.15 -15.09
C THR A 69 3.81 -4.73 -13.64
N LEU A 70 4.43 -5.48 -12.71
CA LEU A 70 4.50 -5.06 -11.32
C LEU A 70 5.40 -3.81 -11.23
N VAL A 71 4.83 -2.72 -10.71
CA VAL A 71 5.61 -1.53 -10.38
C VAL A 71 6.40 -1.84 -9.13
N HIS A 72 7.69 -2.03 -9.31
CA HIS A 72 8.60 -2.44 -8.25
C HIS A 72 9.71 -1.41 -8.08
N HIS A 73 10.07 -1.15 -6.84
CA HIS A 73 11.19 -0.30 -6.52
C HIS A 73 12.46 -1.16 -6.42
N GLU A 74 13.45 -0.90 -7.27
CA GLU A 74 14.70 -1.68 -7.32
C GLU A 74 15.77 -1.19 -6.31
N LYS A 75 15.44 -0.29 -5.39
CA LYS A 75 16.45 0.24 -4.47
C LYS A 75 16.62 -0.67 -3.25
N ASP A 76 17.83 -0.78 -2.85
CA ASP A 76 18.61 -1.50 -1.83
C ASP A 76 17.92 -2.05 -0.56
N PHE A 77 16.61 -1.95 -0.42
CA PHE A 77 15.88 -2.50 0.72
C PHE A 77 14.66 -3.28 0.24
N PRO A 78 14.46 -4.51 0.76
CA PRO A 78 13.20 -5.19 0.58
C PRO A 78 12.09 -4.28 1.12
N GLN A 79 11.08 -4.04 0.31
CA GLN A 79 9.96 -3.19 0.69
C GLN A 79 8.71 -4.06 0.77
N GLU A 80 8.62 -4.77 1.87
CA GLU A 80 7.47 -5.58 2.19
C GLU A 80 6.37 -4.69 2.77
N SER A 81 5.14 -4.93 2.34
CA SER A 81 3.97 -4.18 2.80
C SER A 81 3.25 -4.81 3.98
N TYR A 82 3.66 -6.03 4.37
CA TYR A 82 2.92 -6.81 5.36
C TYR A 82 3.82 -7.76 6.14
N GLN A 83 3.56 -7.88 7.44
CA GLN A 83 4.21 -8.83 8.32
C GLN A 83 3.20 -9.79 8.94
N PHE A 84 3.48 -11.09 8.85
CA PHE A 84 2.65 -12.11 9.50
C PHE A 84 3.51 -13.21 10.14
N ASN A 85 3.30 -13.49 11.42
CA ASN A 85 4.02 -14.51 12.18
C ASN A 85 5.56 -14.41 12.06
N GLY A 86 6.10 -13.19 12.04
CA GLY A 86 7.54 -12.96 11.91
C GLY A 86 8.08 -13.16 10.49
N GLN A 87 7.23 -13.29 9.50
CA GLN A 87 7.58 -13.32 8.08
C GLN A 87 7.15 -12.04 7.40
N LEU A 88 8.04 -11.43 6.65
CA LEU A 88 7.79 -10.25 5.83
C LEU A 88 7.43 -10.65 4.40
N GLY A 89 6.57 -9.87 3.76
CA GLY A 89 6.20 -10.05 2.37
C GLY A 89 5.26 -8.94 1.89
N SER A 90 5.04 -8.84 0.59
CA SER A 90 4.13 -7.86 0.02
C SER A 90 2.83 -8.52 -0.41
N LEU A 91 1.71 -8.00 0.08
CA LEU A 91 0.35 -8.34 -0.33
C LEU A 91 -0.27 -7.19 -1.13
N ASP A 92 0.24 -5.98 -0.91
CA ASP A 92 -0.20 -4.75 -1.55
C ASP A 92 0.68 -4.50 -2.77
N HIS A 93 0.06 -4.42 -3.93
CA HIS A 93 0.77 -4.31 -5.18
C HIS A 93 0.19 -3.22 -6.07
N VAL A 94 1.05 -2.67 -6.90
CA VAL A 94 0.68 -1.82 -8.01
C VAL A 94 1.13 -2.50 -9.30
N PHE A 95 0.19 -2.83 -10.16
CA PHE A 95 0.46 -3.27 -11.52
C PHE A 95 0.10 -2.18 -12.50
N ALA A 96 0.82 -2.12 -13.60
CA ALA A 96 0.60 -1.14 -14.65
C ALA A 96 0.68 -1.80 -16.03
N ASN A 97 -0.18 -1.39 -16.97
CA ASN A 97 -0.01 -1.73 -18.38
C ASN A 97 1.17 -0.93 -18.97
N GLU A 98 1.55 -1.20 -20.21
CA GLU A 98 2.68 -0.55 -20.86
C GLU A 98 2.55 0.98 -20.87
N ALA A 99 1.36 1.50 -21.20
CA ALA A 99 1.10 2.94 -21.22
C ALA A 99 1.24 3.60 -19.85
N ALA A 100 0.80 2.93 -18.79
CA ALA A 100 0.94 3.40 -17.41
C ALA A 100 2.39 3.31 -16.92
N MET A 101 3.12 2.25 -17.26
CA MET A 101 4.54 2.11 -16.92
C MET A 101 5.40 3.25 -17.51
N ALA A 102 5.04 3.77 -18.69
CA ALA A 102 5.72 4.90 -19.29
C ALA A 102 5.58 6.21 -18.47
N LEU A 103 4.61 6.30 -17.58
CA LEU A 103 4.39 7.46 -16.70
C LEU A 103 5.10 7.31 -15.34
N VAL A 104 5.49 6.10 -14.95
CA VAL A 104 6.10 5.83 -13.66
C VAL A 104 7.49 6.47 -13.57
N GLN A 105 7.72 7.21 -12.50
CA GLN A 105 9.01 7.84 -12.20
C GLN A 105 9.72 7.17 -11.04
N ASP A 106 8.96 6.81 -10.00
CA ASP A 106 9.50 6.16 -8.81
C ASP A 106 8.38 5.40 -8.08
N SER A 107 8.76 4.47 -7.21
CA SER A 107 7.83 3.75 -6.35
C SER A 107 8.49 3.43 -5.01
N ALA A 108 7.69 3.29 -3.96
CA ALA A 108 8.16 2.93 -2.63
C ALA A 108 7.05 2.25 -1.82
N VAL A 109 7.43 1.49 -0.82
CA VAL A 109 6.55 1.15 0.31
C VAL A 109 6.93 2.07 1.49
N TRP A 110 5.95 2.68 2.09
CA TRP A 110 6.16 3.57 3.23
C TRP A 110 5.96 2.81 4.54
N ASN A 111 7.05 2.32 5.12
CA ASN A 111 7.05 1.47 6.31
C ASN A 111 6.71 2.26 7.58
N ILE A 112 5.42 2.49 7.82
CA ILE A 112 4.89 3.21 9.00
C ILE A 112 3.87 2.40 9.79
N ASN A 113 3.51 1.23 9.32
CA ASN A 113 2.46 0.38 9.89
C ASN A 113 2.93 -1.05 10.14
N GLY A 114 3.22 -1.81 9.09
CA GLY A 114 3.48 -3.25 9.16
C GLY A 114 4.73 -3.62 9.96
N ASP A 115 5.74 -2.77 9.96
CA ASP A 115 6.98 -2.94 10.72
C ASP A 115 6.89 -2.44 12.16
N GLU A 116 5.80 -1.73 12.50
CA GLU A 116 5.59 -1.26 13.86
C GLU A 116 5.21 -2.41 14.81
N SER A 117 5.52 -2.24 16.08
CA SER A 117 5.14 -3.25 17.07
C SER A 117 3.62 -3.43 17.14
N ALA A 118 3.17 -4.68 17.10
CA ALA A 118 1.77 -5.04 17.28
C ALA A 118 1.14 -4.47 18.58
N ALA A 119 1.95 -4.06 19.56
CA ALA A 119 1.45 -3.40 20.76
C ALA A 119 0.86 -2.00 20.48
N PHE A 120 1.32 -1.33 19.44
CA PHE A 120 0.86 0.01 19.03
C PHE A 120 -0.26 -0.04 17.99
N GLU A 121 -0.51 -1.21 17.41
CA GLU A 121 -1.47 -1.39 16.33
C GLU A 121 -2.90 -1.05 16.78
N TYR A 122 -3.62 -0.32 15.95
CA TYR A 122 -4.98 0.17 16.23
C TYR A 122 -5.98 -0.93 16.61
N SER A 123 -5.84 -2.13 16.04
CA SER A 123 -6.74 -3.26 16.30
C SER A 123 -6.38 -4.05 17.55
N ARG A 124 -5.16 -3.89 18.08
CA ARG A 124 -4.59 -4.67 19.18
C ARG A 124 -4.68 -4.00 20.53
N ARG A 125 -5.07 -2.76 20.62
CA ARG A 125 -5.15 -2.00 21.88
C ARG A 125 -5.95 -2.71 22.97
N ASN A 126 -6.98 -3.45 22.62
CA ASN A 126 -7.84 -4.16 23.58
C ASN A 126 -7.20 -5.44 24.15
N TYR A 127 -6.07 -5.88 23.62
CA TYR A 127 -5.32 -7.06 24.06
C TYR A 127 -4.17 -6.71 25.01
N ASN A 128 -3.87 -5.44 25.20
CA ASN A 128 -2.81 -4.96 26.06
C ASN A 128 -3.39 -4.50 27.40
N VAL A 129 -2.65 -4.78 28.48
CA VAL A 129 -3.01 -4.27 29.84
C VAL A 129 -2.92 -2.73 29.87
N THR A 130 -1.97 -2.18 29.12
CA THR A 130 -1.84 -0.74 28.88
C THR A 130 -2.16 -0.47 27.41
N ASP A 131 -3.01 0.52 27.16
CA ASP A 131 -3.26 0.98 25.79
C ASP A 131 -2.09 1.81 25.32
N PHE A 132 -1.34 1.28 24.37
CA PHE A 132 -0.20 1.96 23.71
C PHE A 132 -0.60 2.64 22.41
N HIS A 133 -1.83 2.42 21.95
CA HIS A 133 -2.30 3.03 20.71
C HIS A 133 -2.41 4.55 20.87
N THR A 134 -2.01 5.27 19.83
CA THR A 134 -2.19 6.72 19.71
C THR A 134 -2.85 7.03 18.37
N SER A 135 -3.62 8.11 18.31
CA SER A 135 -4.28 8.58 17.08
C SER A 135 -3.27 9.27 16.13
N GLY A 136 -2.15 8.64 15.87
CA GLY A 136 -1.12 9.08 14.94
C GLY A 136 -1.21 8.34 13.60
N PRO A 137 -0.31 8.64 12.66
CA PRO A 137 -0.24 7.92 11.38
C PRO A 137 0.40 6.53 11.51
N TRP A 138 1.12 6.28 12.61
CA TRP A 138 1.90 5.05 12.85
C TRP A 138 0.99 3.93 13.32
N ALA A 139 1.22 2.72 12.84
CA ALA A 139 0.44 1.54 13.20
C ALA A 139 -1.08 1.73 13.03
N ALA A 140 -1.49 2.56 12.07
CA ALA A 140 -2.89 2.82 11.74
C ALA A 140 -3.51 1.71 10.87
N SER A 141 -2.68 0.80 10.37
CA SER A 141 -3.03 -0.42 9.62
C SER A 141 -2.02 -1.50 10.00
N ASP A 142 -2.28 -2.74 9.64
CA ASP A 142 -1.30 -3.83 9.63
C ASP A 142 -0.57 -3.95 8.27
N HIS A 143 -0.91 -3.10 7.31
CA HIS A 143 -0.27 -2.99 6.01
C HIS A 143 0.42 -1.64 5.82
N ASP A 144 1.52 -1.64 5.09
CA ASP A 144 2.24 -0.44 4.69
C ASP A 144 1.74 0.11 3.34
N PRO A 145 1.62 1.44 3.19
CA PRO A 145 1.20 2.05 1.94
C PRO A 145 2.20 1.83 0.80
N ALA A 146 1.73 1.33 -0.34
CA ALA A 146 2.48 1.34 -1.58
C ALA A 146 2.28 2.68 -2.31
N LEU A 147 3.38 3.33 -2.68
CA LEU A 147 3.40 4.63 -3.33
C LEU A 147 3.97 4.51 -4.74
N VAL A 148 3.37 5.23 -5.69
CA VAL A 148 3.89 5.36 -7.06
C VAL A 148 3.84 6.81 -7.50
N GLY A 149 4.99 7.36 -7.87
CA GLY A 149 5.11 8.67 -8.49
C GLY A 149 4.94 8.56 -10.00
N ILE A 150 4.04 9.36 -10.58
CA ILE A 150 3.81 9.42 -12.02
C ILE A 150 3.96 10.84 -12.55
N THR A 151 4.38 10.96 -13.83
CA THR A 151 4.46 12.24 -14.54
C THR A 151 3.77 12.13 -15.89
N PHE A 152 2.83 13.03 -16.16
CA PHE A 152 2.22 13.14 -17.47
C PHE A 152 3.07 14.05 -18.38
N PRO A 153 3.39 13.63 -19.61
CA PRO A 153 4.29 14.37 -20.51
C PRO A 153 3.84 15.81 -20.81
N ASP A 154 2.52 16.06 -20.85
CA ASP A 154 1.91 17.35 -21.17
C ASP A 154 1.32 18.08 -19.94
N ALA A 155 1.54 17.56 -18.75
CA ALA A 155 1.21 18.31 -17.56
C ALA A 155 2.15 19.52 -17.50
N SER A 156 1.72 20.64 -18.10
CA SER A 156 2.26 21.95 -17.72
C SER A 156 2.15 21.99 -16.19
N THR A 157 3.31 21.89 -15.52
CA THR A 157 3.38 22.04 -14.07
C THR A 157 2.53 23.24 -13.70
N PRO A 158 1.45 23.10 -12.90
CA PRO A 158 0.83 24.29 -12.35
C PRO A 158 1.93 24.93 -11.52
N GLN A 159 2.47 26.03 -12.04
CA GLN A 159 3.38 26.87 -11.26
C GLN A 159 2.56 27.23 -10.02
N PRO A 160 3.03 26.95 -8.80
CA PRO A 160 2.32 27.36 -7.60
C PRO A 160 2.16 28.87 -7.67
N SER A 161 1.01 29.32 -8.12
CA SER A 161 0.65 30.72 -8.15
C SER A 161 0.34 31.12 -6.72
N GLY A 162 1.31 31.74 -6.10
CA GLY A 162 1.19 32.34 -4.79
C GLY A 162 1.97 31.57 -3.74
N THR A 163 3.11 32.10 -3.38
CA THR A 163 3.66 31.90 -2.04
C THR A 163 2.54 32.20 -1.05
N PRO A 164 2.13 31.26 -0.19
CA PRO A 164 1.24 31.62 0.90
C PRO A 164 1.99 32.67 1.72
N SER A 165 1.50 33.88 1.70
CA SER A 165 1.94 34.92 2.60
C SER A 165 1.55 34.46 3.99
N VAL A 166 2.47 33.85 4.71
CA VAL A 166 2.32 33.59 6.13
C VAL A 166 2.48 34.94 6.80
N GLU A 167 1.37 35.60 7.04
CA GLU A 167 1.38 36.70 8.00
C GLU A 167 1.87 36.13 9.33
N PRO A 168 2.86 36.79 9.98
CA PRO A 168 3.32 36.33 11.29
C PRO A 168 2.15 36.47 12.27
N SER A 169 1.52 35.35 12.60
CA SER A 169 0.51 35.28 13.64
C SER A 169 1.09 35.76 14.97
N ALA A 170 0.34 36.61 15.62
CA ALA A 170 0.63 37.34 16.82
C ALA A 170 1.41 36.54 17.89
N SER A 171 2.37 37.27 18.51
CA SER A 171 3.16 36.84 19.64
C SER A 171 2.34 36.15 20.73
N VAL A 172 2.68 34.88 20.98
CA VAL A 172 2.22 34.16 22.16
C VAL A 172 2.95 34.79 23.37
N SER A 173 2.21 35.50 24.21
CA SER A 173 2.69 35.97 25.49
C SER A 173 3.00 34.80 26.40
N THR A 174 4.27 34.66 26.79
CA THR A 174 4.70 33.70 27.80
C THR A 174 4.05 33.99 29.16
N PRO A 175 3.41 33.00 29.81
CA PRO A 175 2.92 33.21 31.17
C PRO A 175 4.09 33.34 32.14
N SER A 176 4.10 34.43 32.89
CA SER A 176 5.01 34.68 33.99
C SER A 176 4.81 33.67 35.12
N LEU A 177 5.81 32.86 35.40
CA LEU A 177 5.86 32.01 36.58
C LEU A 177 5.95 32.87 37.84
N ARG A 178 4.89 32.94 38.66
CA ARG A 178 4.97 33.44 40.02
C ARG A 178 5.66 32.39 40.90
N ALA A 179 6.79 32.78 41.46
CA ALA A 179 7.43 32.02 42.54
C ALA A 179 6.54 32.07 43.79
N TYR A 180 6.16 30.91 44.32
CA TYR A 180 5.63 30.79 45.68
C TYR A 180 6.79 30.63 46.64
N SER A 181 6.97 31.64 47.50
CA SER A 181 7.79 31.54 48.68
C SER A 181 6.87 31.31 49.88
N GLY A 182 7.09 30.19 50.59
CA GLY A 182 6.45 29.81 51.83
C GLY A 182 7.16 28.58 52.36
#